data_3440e1846a41af4f58a351513283e908
#
_entry.id   3440e1846a41af4f58a351513283e908
#
_cell.length_a   1.000
_cell.length_b   1.000
_cell.length_c   1.000
_cell.angle_alpha   90.00
_cell.angle_beta   90.00
_cell.angle_gamma   90.00
#
_symmetry.space_group_name_H-M   'P 1'
#
loop_
_entity.id
_entity.type
_entity.pdbx_description
1 polymer ?
#
loop_
_entity_poly.entity_id
_entity_poly.type
_entity_poly.pdbx_seq_one_letter_code
_entity_poly.pdbx_strand_id
1 'polypeptide(L)'
;MKKKVLFLVIILAFIILLGNSTYSQKNQLSEEEKVDDFNYVYNVVKTGYPYLGVNKRLNNIDWLANKYEYTKRIKNTENDEEFIEELSSILSDLNNKHTEVIDNKKRYELFKKSYSNNDWYDFLNDKKVVDRYDSMNPKIKMPDDIFVKKELILKDVIRGQVGYMYLPSMSSKNGSINNDLKIIGDYINTLEKHKALIIDIRGNLGGSDRYWQGIVSKLIKNDVKINGYRIYRNNNEIVKKYTNARNIKLNPVESLPVSVKENAPKEIIKGFNGFEDTSYTIKATDDLKFRGNIYLLVDRKIYSSSESFAMFCKETKFATLVGETTGGDGGCIDPVLFNLKNSGLIVRMASCMYLNKSGVCDEEFKTTPEFKVKDCKRTADFKEDNCIRKALELENINY
;
A
#
# COMPACT_ATOMS: atom_id res chain seq x y z
N MET A 1 29.79 58.53 -13.78
CA MET A 1 29.49 57.23 -14.45
C MET A 1 29.13 56.10 -13.48
N LYS A 2 29.91 55.82 -12.45
CA LYS A 2 29.65 54.66 -11.51
C LYS A 2 28.29 54.68 -10.80
N LYS A 3 27.74 55.83 -10.39
CA LYS A 3 26.40 55.89 -9.74
C LYS A 3 25.24 55.65 -10.69
N LYS A 4 25.33 56.00 -11.99
CA LYS A 4 24.28 55.72 -12.99
C LYS A 4 24.22 54.22 -13.37
N VAL A 5 25.38 53.54 -13.45
CA VAL A 5 25.47 52.12 -13.70
C VAL A 5 24.89 51.29 -12.56
N LEU A 6 25.20 51.69 -11.30
CA LEU A 6 24.65 51.04 -10.11
C LEU A 6 23.11 51.15 -10.03
N PHE A 7 22.57 52.33 -10.37
CA PHE A 7 21.12 52.54 -10.40
C PHE A 7 20.42 51.74 -11.48
N LEU A 8 21.03 51.56 -12.66
CA LEU A 8 20.51 50.73 -13.74
C LEU A 8 20.52 49.24 -13.36
N VAL A 9 21.57 48.77 -12.67
CA VAL A 9 21.67 47.38 -12.18
C VAL A 9 20.60 47.06 -11.12
N ILE A 10 20.31 48.01 -10.23
CA ILE A 10 19.27 47.86 -9.21
C ILE A 10 17.87 47.83 -9.87
N ILE A 11 17.61 48.67 -10.88
CA ILE A 11 16.33 48.65 -11.62
C ILE A 11 16.18 47.35 -12.40
N LEU A 12 17.24 46.85 -13.05
CA LEU A 12 17.21 45.57 -13.77
C LEU A 12 16.96 44.40 -12.80
N ALA A 13 17.59 44.38 -11.63
CA ALA A 13 17.36 43.36 -10.58
C ALA A 13 15.94 43.44 -10.04
N PHE A 14 15.35 44.63 -9.89
CA PHE A 14 13.96 44.79 -9.45
C PHE A 14 12.94 44.35 -10.52
N ILE A 15 13.24 44.62 -11.81
CA ILE A 15 12.41 44.17 -12.93
C ILE A 15 12.48 42.64 -13.06
N ILE A 16 13.63 42.01 -12.86
CA ILE A 16 13.80 40.55 -12.85
C ILE A 16 13.06 39.94 -11.67
N LEU A 17 13.13 40.54 -10.48
CA LEU A 17 12.40 40.10 -9.29
C LEU A 17 10.86 40.22 -9.48
N LEU A 18 10.39 41.33 -10.03
CA LEU A 18 8.98 41.55 -10.37
C LEU A 18 8.52 40.61 -11.49
N GLY A 19 9.35 40.41 -12.53
CA GLY A 19 9.06 39.49 -13.64
C GLY A 19 8.97 38.04 -13.17
N ASN A 20 9.87 37.61 -12.28
CA ASN A 20 9.83 36.26 -11.71
C ASN A 20 8.65 36.08 -10.75
N SER A 21 8.28 37.12 -9.97
CA SER A 21 7.12 37.10 -9.08
C SER A 21 5.80 37.00 -9.88
N THR A 22 5.66 37.77 -10.95
CA THR A 22 4.47 37.73 -11.81
C THR A 22 4.38 36.48 -12.68
N TYR A 23 5.52 35.89 -13.09
CA TYR A 23 5.55 34.62 -13.82
C TYR A 23 5.19 33.46 -12.92
N SER A 24 5.64 33.46 -11.65
CA SER A 24 5.26 32.47 -10.64
C SER A 24 3.77 32.56 -10.27
N GLN A 25 3.20 33.75 -10.16
CA GLN A 25 1.76 33.93 -9.88
C GLN A 25 0.85 33.52 -11.04
N LYS A 26 1.31 33.60 -12.28
CA LYS A 26 0.48 33.31 -13.47
C LYS A 26 0.19 31.83 -13.67
N ASN A 27 0.83 30.92 -12.94
CA ASN A 27 0.71 29.48 -13.06
C ASN A 27 0.12 28.79 -11.81
N GLN A 28 -0.31 29.57 -10.80
CA GLN A 28 -0.97 29.00 -9.62
C GLN A 28 -2.47 28.82 -9.82
N LEU A 29 -3.02 27.79 -9.17
CA LEU A 29 -4.46 27.54 -9.16
C LEU A 29 -5.20 28.65 -8.42
N SER A 30 -6.33 29.09 -8.97
CA SER A 30 -7.27 29.94 -8.26
C SER A 30 -7.95 29.17 -7.13
N GLU A 31 -8.55 29.91 -6.17
CA GLU A 31 -9.37 29.31 -5.10
C GLU A 31 -10.48 28.43 -5.69
N GLU A 32 -11.16 28.88 -6.75
CA GLU A 32 -12.21 28.14 -7.42
C GLU A 32 -11.71 26.83 -8.01
N GLU A 33 -10.58 26.84 -8.72
CA GLU A 33 -9.95 25.63 -9.28
C GLU A 33 -9.55 24.62 -8.19
N LYS A 34 -9.00 25.09 -7.07
CA LYS A 34 -8.67 24.23 -5.91
C LYS A 34 -9.90 23.58 -5.31
N VAL A 35 -10.98 24.37 -5.12
CA VAL A 35 -12.26 23.88 -4.58
C VAL A 35 -12.93 22.90 -5.54
N ASP A 36 -12.87 23.12 -6.85
CA ASP A 36 -13.41 22.22 -7.85
C ASP A 36 -12.70 20.88 -7.84
N ASP A 37 -11.37 20.87 -7.80
CA ASP A 37 -10.56 19.65 -7.69
C ASP A 37 -10.89 18.89 -6.39
N PHE A 38 -10.99 19.59 -5.26
CA PHE A 38 -11.41 18.99 -3.99
C PHE A 38 -12.83 18.42 -4.06
N ASN A 39 -13.80 19.14 -4.64
CA ASN A 39 -15.16 18.65 -4.80
C ASN A 39 -15.21 17.39 -5.67
N TYR A 40 -14.39 17.31 -6.70
CA TYR A 40 -14.25 16.10 -7.51
C TYR A 40 -13.71 14.92 -6.67
N VAL A 41 -12.62 15.11 -5.92
CA VAL A 41 -12.08 14.10 -4.98
C VAL A 41 -13.14 13.66 -3.98
N TYR A 42 -13.85 14.63 -3.37
CA TYR A 42 -14.93 14.34 -2.40
C TYR A 42 -16.00 13.45 -3.01
N ASN A 43 -16.45 13.74 -4.23
CA ASN A 43 -17.47 12.95 -4.90
C ASN A 43 -16.99 11.55 -5.29
N VAL A 44 -15.73 11.41 -5.75
CA VAL A 44 -15.13 10.11 -6.04
C VAL A 44 -15.02 9.27 -4.77
N VAL A 45 -14.54 9.85 -3.67
CA VAL A 45 -14.46 9.16 -2.37
C VAL A 45 -15.85 8.79 -1.85
N LYS A 46 -16.80 9.72 -1.87
CA LYS A 46 -18.18 9.47 -1.42
C LYS A 46 -18.83 8.27 -2.11
N THR A 47 -18.59 8.10 -3.41
CA THR A 47 -19.29 7.10 -4.22
C THR A 47 -18.44 5.88 -4.54
N GLY A 48 -17.11 5.95 -4.44
CA GLY A 48 -16.19 4.89 -4.84
C GLY A 48 -15.32 4.29 -3.72
N TYR A 49 -14.99 5.07 -2.68
CA TYR A 49 -14.10 4.59 -1.62
C TYR A 49 -14.78 3.51 -0.75
N PRO A 50 -14.11 2.36 -0.52
CA PRO A 50 -14.77 1.21 0.10
C PRO A 50 -14.86 1.26 1.63
N TYR A 51 -14.01 2.03 2.32
CA TYR A 51 -13.81 1.89 3.77
C TYR A 51 -14.36 3.07 4.60
N LEU A 52 -15.31 3.87 4.09
CA LEU A 52 -15.91 4.99 4.85
C LEU A 52 -16.51 4.53 6.19
N GLY A 53 -17.27 3.42 6.16
CA GLY A 53 -17.88 2.84 7.37
C GLY A 53 -16.85 2.26 8.33
N VAL A 54 -15.84 1.59 7.80
CA VAL A 54 -14.71 1.06 8.58
C VAL A 54 -13.96 2.19 9.28
N ASN A 55 -13.61 3.26 8.56
CA ASN A 55 -12.94 4.42 9.13
C ASN A 55 -13.75 5.07 10.27
N LYS A 56 -15.06 5.20 10.07
CA LYS A 56 -15.94 5.72 11.12
C LYS A 56 -15.95 4.85 12.38
N ARG A 57 -15.96 3.51 12.22
CA ARG A 57 -15.96 2.59 13.37
C ARG A 57 -14.62 2.54 14.11
N LEU A 58 -13.51 2.51 13.35
CA LEU A 58 -12.19 2.34 13.94
C LEU A 58 -11.57 3.63 14.48
N ASN A 59 -11.77 4.75 13.77
CA ASN A 59 -11.07 5.99 14.01
C ASN A 59 -12.01 7.12 14.50
N ASN A 60 -13.31 6.84 14.60
CA ASN A 60 -14.35 7.80 14.93
C ASN A 60 -14.37 9.03 14.00
N ILE A 61 -14.00 8.85 12.72
CA ILE A 61 -13.97 9.91 11.70
C ILE A 61 -15.09 9.66 10.70
N ASP A 62 -16.11 10.52 10.69
CA ASP A 62 -17.08 10.61 9.60
C ASP A 62 -16.54 11.58 8.54
N TRP A 63 -15.74 11.06 7.64
CA TRP A 63 -15.05 11.86 6.63
C TRP A 63 -16.02 12.67 5.76
N LEU A 64 -17.19 12.10 5.43
CA LEU A 64 -18.19 12.79 4.61
C LEU A 64 -18.86 13.96 5.36
N ALA A 65 -19.06 13.84 6.66
CA ALA A 65 -19.63 14.90 7.47
C ALA A 65 -18.71 16.13 7.57
N ASN A 66 -17.40 15.95 7.37
CA ASN A 66 -16.41 17.02 7.47
C ASN A 66 -16.29 17.89 6.19
N LYS A 67 -17.16 17.70 5.18
CA LYS A 67 -17.06 18.41 3.88
C LYS A 67 -16.89 19.93 4.04
N TYR A 68 -17.66 20.55 4.92
CA TYR A 68 -17.61 21.98 5.12
C TYR A 68 -16.24 22.44 5.63
N GLU A 69 -15.71 21.79 6.66
CA GLU A 69 -14.40 22.12 7.23
C GLU A 69 -13.27 21.84 6.23
N TYR A 70 -13.33 20.74 5.49
CA TYR A 70 -12.36 20.44 4.44
C TYR A 70 -12.38 21.49 3.32
N THR A 71 -13.57 21.91 2.87
CA THR A 71 -13.68 22.98 1.88
C THR A 71 -13.07 24.29 2.38
N LYS A 72 -13.29 24.64 3.65
CA LYS A 72 -12.71 25.83 4.27
C LYS A 72 -11.19 25.75 4.33
N ARG A 73 -10.63 24.60 4.68
CA ARG A 73 -9.17 24.34 4.71
C ARG A 73 -8.57 24.54 3.32
N ILE A 74 -9.18 23.97 2.27
CA ILE A 74 -8.75 24.15 0.88
C ILE A 74 -8.78 25.62 0.44
N LYS A 75 -9.84 26.36 0.77
CA LYS A 75 -9.97 27.78 0.44
C LYS A 75 -8.89 28.65 1.07
N ASN A 76 -8.41 28.27 2.25
CA ASN A 76 -7.40 29.01 2.99
C ASN A 76 -5.96 28.77 2.50
N THR A 77 -5.75 27.92 1.50
CA THR A 77 -4.42 27.66 0.94
C THR A 77 -3.98 28.83 0.04
N GLU A 78 -2.81 29.39 0.30
CA GLU A 78 -2.32 30.56 -0.42
C GLU A 78 -1.69 30.22 -1.78
N ASN A 79 -1.13 29.00 -1.91
CA ASN A 79 -0.40 28.54 -3.10
C ASN A 79 -0.68 27.07 -3.40
N ASP A 80 -0.11 26.56 -4.51
CA ASP A 80 -0.31 25.17 -4.96
C ASP A 80 0.36 24.16 -4.03
N GLU A 81 1.48 24.50 -3.39
CA GLU A 81 2.17 23.60 -2.44
C GLU A 81 1.32 23.37 -1.21
N GLU A 82 0.78 24.41 -0.62
CA GLU A 82 -0.16 24.33 0.49
C GLU A 82 -1.44 23.56 0.12
N PHE A 83 -1.96 23.76 -1.11
CA PHE A 83 -3.11 23.00 -1.60
C PHE A 83 -2.81 21.50 -1.64
N ILE A 84 -1.62 21.10 -2.14
CA ILE A 84 -1.21 19.68 -2.19
C ILE A 84 -1.10 19.10 -0.79
N GLU A 85 -0.45 19.82 0.14
CA GLU A 85 -0.28 19.42 1.53
C GLU A 85 -1.65 19.27 2.22
N GLU A 86 -2.53 20.23 2.02
CA GLU A 86 -3.86 20.25 2.63
C GLU A 86 -4.74 19.13 2.08
N LEU A 87 -4.76 18.92 0.77
CA LEU A 87 -5.49 17.82 0.14
C LEU A 87 -4.95 16.45 0.61
N SER A 88 -3.63 16.34 0.75
CA SER A 88 -2.98 15.13 1.30
C SER A 88 -3.38 14.89 2.74
N SER A 89 -3.41 15.94 3.57
CA SER A 89 -3.87 15.88 4.96
C SER A 89 -5.34 15.44 5.06
N ILE A 90 -6.21 16.00 4.23
CA ILE A 90 -7.64 15.63 4.18
C ILE A 90 -7.83 14.16 3.79
N LEU A 91 -7.07 13.66 2.81
CA LEU A 91 -7.12 12.24 2.43
C LEU A 91 -6.54 11.33 3.51
N SER A 92 -5.55 11.80 4.28
CA SER A 92 -4.98 11.02 5.39
C SER A 92 -5.99 10.74 6.51
N ASP A 93 -7.03 11.55 6.66
CA ASP A 93 -8.16 11.31 7.58
C ASP A 93 -8.98 10.05 7.22
N LEU A 94 -8.80 9.48 6.01
CA LEU A 94 -9.35 8.18 5.64
C LEU A 94 -8.61 7.00 6.28
N ASN A 95 -7.43 7.24 6.88
CA ASN A 95 -6.60 6.25 7.58
C ASN A 95 -6.26 5.00 6.75
N ASN A 96 -6.15 5.14 5.42
CA ASN A 96 -5.83 4.07 4.49
C ASN A 96 -4.65 4.48 3.61
N LYS A 97 -3.55 3.70 3.66
CA LYS A 97 -2.29 4.01 2.95
C LYS A 97 -2.35 3.79 1.43
N HIS A 98 -3.44 3.23 0.91
CA HIS A 98 -3.70 3.16 -0.53
C HIS A 98 -4.48 4.37 -1.06
N THR A 99 -4.88 5.33 -0.18
CA THR A 99 -5.69 6.49 -0.54
C THR A 99 -4.93 7.77 -0.21
N GLU A 100 -4.39 8.42 -1.22
CA GLU A 100 -3.45 9.53 -1.08
C GLU A 100 -3.31 10.35 -2.36
N VAL A 101 -2.80 11.57 -2.26
CA VAL A 101 -2.30 12.34 -3.41
C VAL A 101 -0.90 11.84 -3.77
N ILE A 102 -0.62 11.70 -5.06
CA ILE A 102 0.76 11.53 -5.52
C ILE A 102 1.42 12.91 -5.49
N ASP A 103 2.18 13.16 -4.45
CA ASP A 103 2.66 14.49 -4.04
C ASP A 103 4.06 14.86 -4.54
N ASN A 104 4.68 13.98 -5.34
CA ASN A 104 6.03 14.24 -5.86
C ASN A 104 6.32 13.52 -7.19
N LYS A 105 7.25 14.10 -7.95
CA LYS A 105 7.66 13.62 -9.27
C LYS A 105 8.17 12.18 -9.25
N LYS A 106 8.98 11.79 -8.27
CA LYS A 106 9.57 10.44 -8.21
C LYS A 106 8.50 9.34 -8.07
N ARG A 107 7.46 9.59 -7.27
CA ARG A 107 6.33 8.66 -7.14
C ARG A 107 5.48 8.62 -8.40
N TYR A 108 5.24 9.78 -9.02
CA TYR A 108 4.56 9.83 -10.32
C TYR A 108 5.30 8.98 -11.37
N GLU A 109 6.62 9.16 -11.52
CA GLU A 109 7.43 8.39 -12.46
C GLU A 109 7.40 6.88 -12.15
N LEU A 110 7.39 6.50 -10.87
CA LEU A 110 7.25 5.11 -10.45
C LEU A 110 5.92 4.51 -10.92
N PHE A 111 4.79 5.21 -10.68
CA PHE A 111 3.48 4.75 -11.12
C PHE A 111 3.36 4.76 -12.65
N LYS A 112 3.83 5.80 -13.31
CA LYS A 112 3.88 5.87 -14.78
C LYS A 112 4.61 4.66 -15.37
N LYS A 113 5.78 4.33 -14.84
CA LYS A 113 6.55 3.14 -15.23
C LYS A 113 5.80 1.84 -14.92
N SER A 114 5.16 1.74 -13.76
CA SER A 114 4.45 0.52 -13.34
C SER A 114 3.24 0.20 -14.22
N TYR A 115 2.59 1.22 -14.78
CA TYR A 115 1.43 1.08 -15.65
C TYR A 115 1.73 1.31 -17.14
N SER A 116 3.00 1.51 -17.54
CA SER A 116 3.38 1.81 -18.93
C SER A 116 3.01 0.75 -19.96
N ASN A 117 2.85 -0.49 -19.52
CA ASN A 117 2.50 -1.62 -20.39
C ASN A 117 0.98 -1.88 -20.47
N ASN A 118 0.17 -1.00 -19.87
CA ASN A 118 -1.28 -1.12 -19.81
C ASN A 118 -1.91 0.23 -20.19
N ASP A 119 -2.88 0.21 -21.07
CA ASP A 119 -3.66 1.40 -21.47
C ASP A 119 -4.75 1.77 -20.44
N TRP A 120 -4.51 1.45 -19.16
CA TRP A 120 -5.51 1.64 -18.10
C TRP A 120 -5.64 3.11 -17.67
N TYR A 121 -4.56 3.89 -17.84
CA TYR A 121 -4.43 5.24 -17.29
C TYR A 121 -3.75 6.18 -18.30
N ASP A 122 -4.44 6.46 -19.43
CA ASP A 122 -3.94 7.33 -20.50
C ASP A 122 -3.52 8.70 -19.99
N PHE A 123 -4.26 9.22 -18.98
CA PHE A 123 -3.99 10.53 -18.39
C PHE A 123 -2.59 10.66 -17.75
N LEU A 124 -1.89 9.56 -17.48
CA LEU A 124 -0.49 9.61 -17.01
C LEU A 124 0.45 10.29 -18.01
N ASN A 125 0.05 10.41 -19.27
CA ASN A 125 0.78 11.10 -20.33
C ASN A 125 0.17 12.44 -20.70
N ASP A 126 -0.94 12.85 -20.10
CA ASP A 126 -1.58 14.13 -20.37
C ASP A 126 -0.62 15.27 -20.07
N LYS A 127 -0.54 16.25 -20.98
CA LYS A 127 0.37 17.38 -20.84
C LYS A 127 0.22 18.09 -19.49
N LYS A 128 -1.00 18.28 -19.00
CA LYS A 128 -1.26 18.95 -17.74
C LYS A 128 -0.71 18.16 -16.53
N VAL A 129 -0.85 16.85 -16.55
CA VAL A 129 -0.30 15.95 -15.53
C VAL A 129 1.24 15.99 -15.58
N VAL A 130 1.82 15.82 -16.77
CA VAL A 130 3.29 15.89 -16.94
C VAL A 130 3.83 17.22 -16.46
N ASP A 131 3.26 18.36 -16.94
CA ASP A 131 3.69 19.71 -16.56
C ASP A 131 3.60 19.92 -15.03
N ARG A 132 2.55 19.39 -14.37
CA ARG A 132 2.41 19.48 -12.90
C ARG A 132 3.58 18.81 -12.20
N TYR A 133 3.87 17.55 -12.53
CA TYR A 133 4.94 16.81 -11.87
C TYR A 133 6.35 17.29 -12.28
N ASP A 134 6.51 17.82 -13.46
CA ASP A 134 7.78 18.44 -13.90
C ASP A 134 8.07 19.74 -13.15
N SER A 135 7.03 20.49 -12.79
CA SER A 135 7.15 21.74 -12.01
C SER A 135 7.36 21.52 -10.52
N MET A 136 7.10 20.31 -10.00
CA MET A 136 7.28 20.02 -8.57
C MET A 136 8.73 20.04 -8.15
N ASN A 137 9.02 20.80 -7.09
CA ASN A 137 10.36 20.92 -6.54
C ASN A 137 10.83 19.54 -6.00
N PRO A 138 12.00 19.02 -6.42
CA PRO A 138 12.52 17.75 -5.94
C PRO A 138 12.89 17.71 -4.44
N LYS A 139 12.76 18.85 -3.74
CA LYS A 139 13.13 18.99 -2.32
C LYS A 139 12.16 18.41 -1.31
N ILE A 140 10.99 17.90 -1.69
CA ILE A 140 10.13 17.23 -0.73
C ILE A 140 10.82 15.92 -0.34
N LYS A 141 11.36 15.87 0.87
CA LYS A 141 11.91 14.67 1.48
C LYS A 141 10.83 13.59 1.48
N MET A 142 11.00 12.60 0.61
CA MET A 142 10.27 11.35 0.80
C MET A 142 10.56 10.85 2.21
N PRO A 143 9.56 10.33 2.93
CA PRO A 143 9.85 9.64 4.17
C PRO A 143 10.95 8.61 3.90
N ASP A 144 12.09 8.74 4.57
CA ASP A 144 13.27 7.88 4.38
C ASP A 144 12.94 6.38 4.49
N ASP A 145 11.83 6.04 5.14
CA ASP A 145 11.35 4.68 5.34
C ASP A 145 10.91 3.94 4.05
N ILE A 146 10.52 4.65 2.98
CA ILE A 146 10.03 3.99 1.75
C ILE A 146 11.19 3.53 0.85
N PHE A 147 12.38 4.14 0.99
CA PHE A 147 13.53 3.89 0.12
C PHE A 147 14.83 3.51 0.85
N VAL A 148 14.78 3.26 2.14
CA VAL A 148 15.94 2.63 2.80
C VAL A 148 16.21 1.32 2.07
N LYS A 149 17.42 1.16 1.53
CA LYS A 149 17.91 -0.10 0.95
C LYS A 149 17.95 -1.16 2.05
N LYS A 150 16.77 -1.72 2.33
CA LYS A 150 16.69 -2.92 3.16
C LYS A 150 17.00 -4.09 2.23
N GLU A 151 18.02 -4.86 2.54
CA GLU A 151 18.45 -5.99 1.73
C GLU A 151 17.78 -7.27 2.21
N LEU A 152 17.59 -8.22 1.30
CA LEU A 152 17.25 -9.59 1.62
C LEU A 152 18.36 -10.18 2.50
N ILE A 153 18.00 -10.74 3.65
CA ILE A 153 18.94 -11.40 4.56
C ILE A 153 18.56 -12.88 4.67
N LEU A 154 19.50 -13.75 4.37
CA LEU A 154 19.38 -15.20 4.48
C LEU A 154 20.54 -15.71 5.30
N LYS A 155 20.29 -16.18 6.53
CA LYS A 155 21.32 -16.69 7.45
C LYS A 155 20.68 -17.50 8.58
N ASP A 156 21.45 -18.17 9.38
CA ASP A 156 20.95 -18.85 10.58
C ASP A 156 20.84 -17.90 11.78
N VAL A 157 19.77 -18.05 12.57
CA VAL A 157 19.70 -17.54 13.95
C VAL A 157 20.55 -18.42 14.85
N ILE A 158 20.31 -19.74 14.77
CA ILE A 158 21.10 -20.77 15.45
C ILE A 158 21.65 -21.70 14.39
N ARG A 159 22.98 -21.75 14.26
CA ARG A 159 23.65 -22.49 13.20
C ARG A 159 23.17 -23.93 13.08
N GLY A 160 22.69 -24.30 11.91
CA GLY A 160 22.20 -25.64 11.57
C GLY A 160 20.90 -26.05 12.28
N GLN A 161 20.22 -25.13 13.00
CA GLN A 161 18.98 -25.44 13.71
C GLN A 161 17.82 -24.52 13.33
N VAL A 162 18.05 -23.19 13.21
CA VAL A 162 17.01 -22.22 12.95
C VAL A 162 17.47 -21.26 11.85
N GLY A 163 16.83 -21.36 10.69
CA GLY A 163 17.06 -20.45 9.57
C GLY A 163 16.30 -19.12 9.77
N TYR A 164 16.79 -18.06 9.12
CA TYR A 164 16.20 -16.73 9.13
C TYR A 164 16.19 -16.11 7.73
N MET A 165 15.04 -15.62 7.35
CA MET A 165 14.79 -14.93 6.08
C MET A 165 14.14 -13.58 6.36
N TYR A 166 14.84 -12.46 6.11
CA TYR A 166 14.25 -11.14 6.18
C TYR A 166 13.87 -10.65 4.79
N LEU A 167 12.59 -10.33 4.63
CA LEU A 167 11.98 -9.82 3.40
C LEU A 167 11.62 -8.34 3.58
N PRO A 168 12.46 -7.42 3.13
CA PRO A 168 12.23 -5.97 3.36
C PRO A 168 11.08 -5.40 2.53
N SER A 169 10.71 -6.06 1.43
CA SER A 169 9.66 -5.68 0.49
C SER A 169 9.21 -6.91 -0.29
N MET A 170 7.98 -6.92 -0.80
CA MET A 170 7.51 -7.89 -1.79
C MET A 170 7.83 -7.43 -3.24
N SER A 171 8.96 -6.73 -3.39
CA SER A 171 9.49 -6.28 -4.68
C SER A 171 10.95 -6.66 -4.79
N SER A 172 11.35 -7.17 -5.96
CA SER A 172 12.75 -7.54 -6.18
C SER A 172 13.65 -6.30 -6.28
N LYS A 173 14.84 -6.41 -5.70
CA LYS A 173 15.95 -5.47 -5.88
C LYS A 173 17.12 -6.07 -6.67
N ASN A 174 17.06 -7.37 -6.95
CA ASN A 174 18.07 -8.11 -7.69
C ASN A 174 17.67 -8.34 -9.17
N GLY A 175 16.98 -7.36 -9.76
CA GLY A 175 16.59 -7.36 -11.17
C GLY A 175 15.20 -7.96 -11.44
N SER A 176 14.81 -9.05 -10.79
CA SER A 176 13.48 -9.65 -10.95
C SER A 176 13.06 -10.49 -9.75
N ILE A 177 11.76 -10.68 -9.58
CA ILE A 177 11.20 -11.58 -8.56
C ILE A 177 11.76 -13.00 -8.74
N ASN A 178 11.91 -13.47 -9.97
CA ASN A 178 12.42 -14.82 -10.25
C ASN A 178 13.87 -14.99 -9.77
N ASN A 179 14.72 -13.96 -9.90
CA ASN A 179 16.09 -14.00 -9.39
C ASN A 179 16.12 -14.12 -7.86
N ASP A 180 15.30 -13.31 -7.17
CA ASP A 180 15.19 -13.42 -5.72
C ASP A 180 14.67 -14.78 -5.28
N LEU A 181 13.62 -15.29 -5.95
CA LEU A 181 13.05 -16.61 -5.66
C LEU A 181 14.02 -17.76 -5.91
N LYS A 182 14.97 -17.61 -6.85
CA LYS A 182 16.07 -18.57 -7.04
C LYS A 182 17.00 -18.55 -5.83
N ILE A 183 17.51 -17.37 -5.44
CA ILE A 183 18.41 -17.21 -4.28
C ILE A 183 17.74 -17.74 -3.00
N ILE A 184 16.46 -17.42 -2.78
CA ILE A 184 15.68 -17.90 -1.64
C ILE A 184 15.51 -19.42 -1.71
N GLY A 185 15.24 -19.99 -2.89
CA GLY A 185 15.14 -21.44 -3.09
C GLY A 185 16.43 -22.18 -2.78
N ASP A 186 17.56 -21.64 -3.23
CA ASP A 186 18.90 -22.19 -2.93
C ASP A 186 19.14 -22.19 -1.40
N TYR A 187 18.77 -21.12 -0.72
CA TYR A 187 18.85 -21.06 0.76
C TYR A 187 17.93 -22.07 1.44
N ILE A 188 16.64 -22.15 1.03
CA ILE A 188 15.69 -23.15 1.59
C ILE A 188 16.23 -24.57 1.48
N ASN A 189 16.92 -24.90 0.38
CA ASN A 189 17.53 -26.21 0.18
C ASN A 189 18.65 -26.52 1.20
N THR A 190 19.27 -25.51 1.82
CA THR A 190 20.24 -25.71 2.89
C THR A 190 19.60 -26.04 4.25
N LEU A 191 18.28 -25.80 4.37
CA LEU A 191 17.55 -25.92 5.64
C LEU A 191 16.98 -27.32 5.89
N GLU A 192 17.32 -28.34 5.14
CA GLU A 192 16.73 -29.69 5.23
C GLU A 192 16.72 -30.27 6.65
N LYS A 193 17.77 -30.00 7.43
CA LYS A 193 17.94 -30.50 8.82
C LYS A 193 17.53 -29.49 9.89
N HIS A 194 17.08 -28.29 9.51
CA HIS A 194 16.70 -27.26 10.48
C HIS A 194 15.35 -27.59 11.11
N LYS A 195 15.21 -27.28 12.39
CA LYS A 195 13.96 -27.43 13.15
C LYS A 195 12.94 -26.36 12.80
N ALA A 196 13.42 -25.16 12.50
CA ALA A 196 12.54 -24.03 12.20
C ALA A 196 13.13 -23.07 11.16
N LEU A 197 12.23 -22.33 10.50
CA LEU A 197 12.52 -21.18 9.64
C LEU A 197 11.73 -19.97 10.16
N ILE A 198 12.42 -18.89 10.44
CA ILE A 198 11.83 -17.60 10.78
C ILE A 198 11.81 -16.74 9.51
N ILE A 199 10.62 -16.38 9.03
CA ILE A 199 10.40 -15.42 7.95
C ILE A 199 10.02 -14.09 8.60
N ASP A 200 10.85 -13.08 8.43
CA ASP A 200 10.66 -11.75 9.02
C ASP A 200 10.21 -10.75 7.95
N ILE A 201 8.98 -10.28 8.07
CA ILE A 201 8.42 -9.27 7.17
C ILE A 201 8.11 -7.94 7.90
N ARG A 202 8.63 -7.76 9.11
CA ARG A 202 8.42 -6.51 9.87
C ARG A 202 8.90 -5.29 9.10
N GLY A 203 8.04 -4.27 9.03
CA GLY A 203 8.26 -3.04 8.26
C GLY A 203 8.13 -3.18 6.74
N ASN A 204 7.63 -4.32 6.23
CA ASN A 204 7.40 -4.55 4.81
C ASN A 204 6.04 -3.97 4.39
N LEU A 205 6.04 -2.97 3.50
CA LEU A 205 4.84 -2.27 3.03
C LEU A 205 4.13 -2.97 1.85
N GLY A 206 4.59 -4.16 1.47
CA GLY A 206 3.99 -4.92 0.37
C GLY A 206 4.79 -4.86 -0.94
N GLY A 207 4.09 -5.02 -2.04
CA GLY A 207 4.60 -5.13 -3.41
C GLY A 207 3.77 -6.12 -4.21
N SER A 208 4.37 -7.19 -4.72
CA SER A 208 3.69 -8.20 -5.54
C SER A 208 3.43 -9.49 -4.75
N ASP A 209 2.20 -9.98 -4.79
CA ASP A 209 1.82 -11.27 -4.19
C ASP A 209 2.59 -12.46 -4.78
N ARG A 210 3.04 -12.35 -6.03
CA ARG A 210 3.89 -13.38 -6.66
C ARG A 210 5.18 -13.64 -5.87
N TYR A 211 5.65 -12.66 -5.10
CA TYR A 211 6.88 -12.79 -4.32
C TYR A 211 6.70 -13.79 -3.18
N TRP A 212 5.74 -13.54 -2.29
CA TRP A 212 5.49 -14.45 -1.17
C TRP A 212 4.85 -15.78 -1.61
N GLN A 213 4.00 -15.78 -2.64
CA GLN A 213 3.43 -17.02 -3.21
C GLN A 213 4.53 -17.93 -3.75
N GLY A 214 5.57 -17.36 -4.40
CA GLY A 214 6.73 -18.12 -4.87
C GLY A 214 7.58 -18.71 -3.73
N ILE A 215 7.64 -18.04 -2.57
CA ILE A 215 8.30 -18.60 -1.37
C ILE A 215 7.45 -19.74 -0.79
N VAL A 216 6.15 -19.52 -0.62
CA VAL A 216 5.22 -20.53 -0.11
C VAL A 216 5.24 -21.78 -0.99
N SER A 217 5.23 -21.63 -2.32
CA SER A 217 5.29 -22.73 -3.28
C SER A 217 6.45 -23.70 -3.02
N LYS A 218 7.59 -23.20 -2.50
CA LYS A 218 8.78 -23.97 -2.16
C LYS A 218 8.76 -24.61 -0.77
N LEU A 219 7.75 -24.26 0.06
CA LEU A 219 7.67 -24.64 1.47
C LEU A 219 6.40 -25.45 1.80
N ILE A 220 5.52 -25.68 0.82
CA ILE A 220 4.32 -26.49 0.98
C ILE A 220 4.46 -27.85 0.32
N LYS A 221 3.84 -28.88 0.92
CA LYS A 221 3.84 -30.25 0.38
C LYS A 221 2.74 -30.47 -0.66
N ASN A 222 1.59 -29.83 -0.47
CA ASN A 222 0.41 -29.97 -1.32
C ASN A 222 -0.04 -28.58 -1.76
N ASP A 223 -0.74 -28.53 -2.90
CA ASP A 223 -1.39 -27.32 -3.38
C ASP A 223 -2.31 -26.72 -2.31
N VAL A 224 -2.28 -25.40 -2.16
CA VAL A 224 -3.13 -24.66 -1.22
C VAL A 224 -4.04 -23.72 -1.97
N LYS A 225 -5.35 -23.91 -1.82
CA LYS A 225 -6.37 -23.03 -2.41
C LYS A 225 -6.83 -22.00 -1.39
N ILE A 226 -6.88 -20.74 -1.82
CA ILE A 226 -7.41 -19.60 -1.05
C ILE A 226 -8.65 -19.08 -1.75
N ASN A 227 -9.65 -18.70 -0.97
CA ASN A 227 -10.89 -18.08 -1.45
C ASN A 227 -11.16 -16.80 -0.64
N GLY A 228 -11.79 -15.84 -1.29
CA GLY A 228 -12.22 -14.59 -0.70
C GLY A 228 -13.10 -13.80 -1.65
N TYR A 229 -13.44 -12.59 -1.28
CA TYR A 229 -14.33 -11.74 -2.06
C TYR A 229 -13.77 -10.33 -2.11
N ARG A 230 -13.76 -9.73 -3.31
CA ARG A 230 -13.52 -8.30 -3.48
C ARG A 230 -14.82 -7.62 -3.80
N ILE A 231 -15.22 -6.68 -2.94
CA ILE A 231 -16.51 -6.02 -3.03
C ILE A 231 -16.30 -4.59 -3.54
N TYR A 232 -17.05 -4.19 -4.57
CA TYR A 232 -16.84 -2.95 -5.30
C TYR A 232 -18.03 -2.01 -5.20
N ARG A 233 -17.76 -0.71 -5.13
CA ARG A 233 -18.73 0.37 -5.33
C ARG A 233 -18.77 0.78 -6.81
N ASN A 234 -19.17 -0.15 -7.66
CA ASN A 234 -19.03 -0.05 -9.11
C ASN A 234 -20.04 0.88 -9.81
N ASN A 235 -20.89 1.60 -9.05
CA ASN A 235 -21.69 2.70 -9.57
C ASN A 235 -20.86 3.99 -9.76
N ASN A 236 -19.67 4.08 -9.19
CA ASN A 236 -18.72 5.15 -9.44
C ASN A 236 -18.01 4.93 -10.76
N GLU A 237 -17.96 5.94 -11.64
CA GLU A 237 -17.37 5.81 -12.99
C GLU A 237 -15.87 5.49 -12.97
N ILE A 238 -15.13 5.96 -11.97
CA ILE A 238 -13.69 5.65 -11.82
C ILE A 238 -13.50 4.18 -11.46
N VAL A 239 -14.29 3.66 -10.50
CA VAL A 239 -14.27 2.24 -10.12
C VAL A 239 -14.72 1.36 -11.27
N LYS A 240 -15.74 1.79 -12.04
CA LYS A 240 -16.23 1.08 -13.21
C LYS A 240 -15.18 1.00 -14.34
N LYS A 241 -14.49 2.11 -14.62
CA LYS A 241 -13.35 2.09 -15.55
C LYS A 241 -12.25 1.15 -15.08
N TYR A 242 -11.93 1.16 -13.78
CA TYR A 242 -10.94 0.28 -13.18
C TYR A 242 -11.29 -1.21 -13.36
N THR A 243 -12.54 -1.61 -13.05
CA THR A 243 -12.99 -2.99 -13.17
C THR A 243 -13.05 -3.44 -14.63
N ASN A 244 -13.52 -2.58 -15.54
CA ASN A 244 -13.58 -2.87 -16.97
C ASN A 244 -12.19 -3.06 -17.57
N ALA A 245 -11.24 -2.17 -17.27
CA ALA A 245 -9.86 -2.25 -17.77
C ALA A 245 -9.14 -3.55 -17.35
N ARG A 246 -9.55 -4.14 -16.24
CA ARG A 246 -8.99 -5.40 -15.72
C ARG A 246 -9.84 -6.63 -16.05
N ASN A 247 -10.89 -6.47 -16.85
CA ASN A 247 -11.84 -7.52 -17.20
C ASN A 247 -12.43 -8.25 -15.98
N ILE A 248 -12.63 -7.50 -14.86
CA ILE A 248 -13.21 -8.05 -13.64
C ILE A 248 -14.69 -8.28 -13.86
N LYS A 249 -15.10 -9.52 -13.70
CA LYS A 249 -16.52 -9.91 -13.79
C LYS A 249 -17.16 -9.81 -12.41
N LEU A 250 -18.14 -8.92 -12.29
CA LEU A 250 -18.83 -8.67 -11.03
C LEU A 250 -20.16 -9.44 -10.97
N ASN A 251 -20.35 -10.13 -9.85
CA ASN A 251 -21.64 -10.68 -9.44
C ASN A 251 -22.40 -9.64 -8.59
N PRO A 252 -23.73 -9.64 -8.57
CA PRO A 252 -24.52 -8.78 -7.68
C PRO A 252 -24.22 -9.08 -6.20
N VAL A 253 -24.05 -8.06 -5.37
CA VAL A 253 -23.74 -8.23 -3.92
C VAL A 253 -24.80 -9.05 -3.20
N GLU A 254 -26.05 -8.98 -3.64
CA GLU A 254 -27.17 -9.77 -3.10
C GLU A 254 -26.95 -11.28 -3.20
N SER A 255 -26.19 -11.72 -4.22
CA SER A 255 -25.87 -13.14 -4.44
C SER A 255 -24.70 -13.68 -3.61
N LEU A 256 -24.05 -12.83 -2.78
CA LEU A 256 -23.06 -13.31 -1.80
C LEU A 256 -23.65 -14.39 -0.89
N PRO A 257 -22.89 -15.43 -0.51
CA PRO A 257 -23.33 -16.45 0.45
C PRO A 257 -23.86 -15.81 1.75
N VAL A 258 -24.91 -16.37 2.31
CA VAL A 258 -25.52 -15.87 3.56
C VAL A 258 -24.48 -15.77 4.67
N SER A 259 -23.68 -16.82 4.85
CA SER A 259 -22.61 -16.86 5.88
C SER A 259 -21.56 -15.76 5.72
N VAL A 260 -21.30 -15.32 4.49
CA VAL A 260 -20.39 -14.18 4.22
C VAL A 260 -21.07 -12.86 4.60
N LYS A 261 -22.33 -12.66 4.23
CA LYS A 261 -23.11 -11.44 4.54
C LYS A 261 -23.31 -11.24 6.03
N GLU A 262 -23.44 -12.29 6.82
CA GLU A 262 -23.63 -12.24 8.27
C GLU A 262 -22.41 -11.65 9.00
N ASN A 263 -21.21 -11.91 8.51
CA ASN A 263 -19.94 -11.45 9.11
C ASN A 263 -19.37 -10.18 8.46
N ALA A 264 -19.88 -9.82 7.29
CA ALA A 264 -19.40 -8.68 6.55
C ALA A 264 -19.85 -7.35 7.16
N PRO A 265 -19.12 -6.25 6.91
CA PRO A 265 -19.57 -4.91 7.27
C PRO A 265 -20.95 -4.61 6.71
N LYS A 266 -21.87 -4.10 7.53
CA LYS A 266 -23.29 -3.93 7.18
C LYS A 266 -23.53 -3.00 5.98
N GLU A 267 -22.60 -2.10 5.72
CA GLU A 267 -22.65 -1.18 4.58
C GLU A 267 -22.53 -1.88 3.22
N ILE A 268 -22.06 -3.12 3.13
CA ILE A 268 -21.93 -3.82 1.83
C ILE A 268 -23.29 -3.97 1.15
N ILE A 269 -24.38 -4.21 1.91
CA ILE A 269 -25.73 -4.44 1.35
C ILE A 269 -26.34 -3.16 0.76
N LYS A 270 -25.96 -1.98 1.27
CA LYS A 270 -26.56 -0.70 0.86
C LYS A 270 -25.63 0.19 0.04
N GLY A 271 -24.34 -0.02 0.14
CA GLY A 271 -23.32 0.87 -0.44
C GLY A 271 -22.51 0.27 -1.57
N PHE A 272 -22.60 -1.04 -1.78
CA PHE A 272 -21.86 -1.76 -2.81
C PHE A 272 -22.83 -2.49 -3.74
N ASN A 273 -22.40 -2.72 -4.97
CA ASN A 273 -23.28 -3.29 -5.99
C ASN A 273 -22.66 -4.46 -6.77
N GLY A 274 -21.37 -4.73 -6.58
CA GLY A 274 -20.74 -5.85 -7.26
C GLY A 274 -19.66 -6.51 -6.43
N PHE A 275 -19.45 -7.81 -6.63
CA PHE A 275 -18.33 -8.52 -6.04
C PHE A 275 -17.70 -9.49 -7.06
N GLU A 276 -16.40 -9.72 -6.86
CA GLU A 276 -15.60 -10.73 -7.54
C GLU A 276 -15.27 -11.85 -6.56
N ASP A 277 -15.56 -13.10 -6.93
CA ASP A 277 -14.99 -14.27 -6.24
C ASP A 277 -13.49 -14.32 -6.50
N THR A 278 -12.69 -14.27 -5.45
CA THR A 278 -11.25 -14.45 -5.57
C THR A 278 -10.85 -15.83 -5.17
N SER A 279 -10.34 -16.60 -6.12
CA SER A 279 -9.84 -17.94 -5.84
C SER A 279 -8.52 -18.11 -6.57
N TYR A 280 -7.49 -18.44 -5.83
CA TYR A 280 -6.22 -18.81 -6.42
C TYR A 280 -5.64 -20.02 -5.71
N THR A 281 -4.77 -20.75 -6.42
CA THR A 281 -4.09 -21.93 -5.88
C THR A 281 -2.59 -21.70 -5.94
N ILE A 282 -1.93 -21.78 -4.80
CA ILE A 282 -0.47 -21.87 -4.76
C ILE A 282 -0.10 -23.32 -4.99
N LYS A 283 0.62 -23.55 -6.07
CA LYS A 283 1.11 -24.88 -6.44
C LYS A 283 2.34 -25.23 -5.64
N ALA A 284 2.38 -26.44 -5.08
CA ALA A 284 3.59 -26.99 -4.48
C ALA A 284 4.66 -27.24 -5.57
N THR A 285 5.94 -27.10 -5.22
CA THR A 285 7.03 -27.60 -6.04
C THR A 285 7.45 -28.99 -5.57
N ASP A 286 7.94 -29.83 -6.49
CA ASP A 286 8.26 -31.24 -6.20
C ASP A 286 9.48 -31.46 -5.27
N ASP A 287 10.24 -30.40 -4.97
CA ASP A 287 11.54 -30.46 -4.29
C ASP A 287 11.50 -30.03 -2.81
N LEU A 288 10.40 -30.24 -2.10
CA LEU A 288 10.31 -29.83 -0.68
C LEU A 288 11.30 -30.61 0.19
N LYS A 289 12.35 -29.92 0.65
CA LYS A 289 13.35 -30.47 1.58
C LYS A 289 13.14 -30.05 3.02
N PHE A 290 12.74 -28.79 3.24
CA PHE A 290 12.48 -28.26 4.57
C PHE A 290 11.20 -28.83 5.17
N ARG A 291 11.26 -29.30 6.43
CA ARG A 291 10.12 -29.92 7.13
C ARG A 291 9.92 -29.39 8.56
N GLY A 292 10.68 -28.36 8.94
CA GLY A 292 10.59 -27.73 10.25
C GLY A 292 9.37 -26.80 10.37
N ASN A 293 9.21 -26.23 11.54
CA ASN A 293 8.17 -25.25 11.81
C ASN A 293 8.51 -23.90 11.14
N ILE A 294 7.48 -23.17 10.73
CA ILE A 294 7.63 -21.84 10.11
C ILE A 294 7.03 -20.78 11.03
N TYR A 295 7.78 -19.74 11.32
CA TYR A 295 7.34 -18.56 12.05
C TYR A 295 7.35 -17.35 11.14
N LEU A 296 6.26 -16.58 11.15
CA LEU A 296 6.17 -15.30 10.44
C LEU A 296 6.22 -14.16 11.46
N LEU A 297 7.30 -13.36 11.42
CA LEU A 297 7.39 -12.16 12.28
C LEU A 297 6.68 -10.98 11.64
N VAL A 298 5.74 -10.40 12.39
CA VAL A 298 4.81 -9.38 11.92
C VAL A 298 4.80 -8.14 12.82
N ASP A 299 4.57 -6.96 12.24
CA ASP A 299 4.39 -5.70 12.97
C ASP A 299 3.28 -4.83 12.35
N ARG A 300 2.89 -3.76 13.04
CA ARG A 300 1.86 -2.81 12.59
C ARG A 300 2.20 -2.03 11.31
N LYS A 301 3.42 -2.13 10.79
CA LYS A 301 3.84 -1.47 9.55
C LYS A 301 3.56 -2.30 8.30
N ILE A 302 3.35 -3.61 8.47
CA ILE A 302 3.02 -4.52 7.35
C ILE A 302 1.74 -4.06 6.68
N TYR A 303 1.71 -4.08 5.34
CA TYR A 303 0.59 -3.57 4.57
C TYR A 303 0.49 -4.20 3.19
N SER A 304 -0.70 -4.19 2.56
CA SER A 304 -0.88 -4.62 1.16
C SER A 304 -0.45 -6.08 0.95
N SER A 305 0.40 -6.39 -0.02
CA SER A 305 0.86 -7.77 -0.31
C SER A 305 1.50 -8.48 0.89
N SER A 306 2.13 -7.75 1.81
CA SER A 306 2.65 -8.35 3.06
C SER A 306 1.54 -8.69 4.04
N GLU A 307 0.45 -7.92 4.04
CA GLU A 307 -0.78 -8.26 4.75
C GLU A 307 -1.42 -9.51 4.13
N SER A 308 -1.52 -9.58 2.79
CA SER A 308 -2.01 -10.80 2.10
C SER A 308 -1.24 -12.04 2.54
N PHE A 309 0.08 -11.94 2.73
CA PHE A 309 0.89 -13.06 3.23
C PHE A 309 0.58 -13.40 4.69
N ALA A 310 0.43 -12.42 5.58
CA ALA A 310 0.05 -12.65 6.96
C ALA A 310 -1.35 -13.30 7.07
N MET A 311 -2.33 -12.82 6.30
CA MET A 311 -3.67 -13.39 6.18
C MET A 311 -3.61 -14.85 5.70
N PHE A 312 -2.83 -15.13 4.65
CA PHE A 312 -2.61 -16.48 4.14
C PHE A 312 -2.07 -17.40 5.23
N CYS A 313 -1.03 -16.99 5.93
CA CYS A 313 -0.46 -17.78 7.03
C CYS A 313 -1.46 -18.06 8.14
N LYS A 314 -2.24 -17.02 8.52
CA LYS A 314 -3.28 -17.13 9.56
C LYS A 314 -4.38 -18.11 9.16
N GLU A 315 -4.87 -18.04 7.92
CA GLU A 315 -5.97 -18.85 7.43
C GLU A 315 -5.58 -20.31 7.21
N THR A 316 -4.38 -20.54 6.68
CA THR A 316 -3.92 -21.90 6.27
C THR A 316 -3.11 -22.61 7.34
N LYS A 317 -2.69 -21.91 8.38
CA LYS A 317 -1.72 -22.41 9.36
C LYS A 317 -0.36 -22.77 8.75
N PHE A 318 -0.03 -22.12 7.64
CA PHE A 318 1.28 -22.28 6.99
C PHE A 318 2.43 -21.85 7.88
N ALA A 319 2.26 -20.77 8.63
CA ALA A 319 3.23 -20.29 9.61
C ALA A 319 2.53 -19.82 10.88
N THR A 320 3.23 -19.92 12.02
CA THR A 320 2.81 -19.31 13.27
C THR A 320 3.23 -17.84 13.28
N LEU A 321 2.27 -16.93 13.46
CA LEU A 321 2.53 -15.50 13.49
C LEU A 321 2.98 -15.05 14.88
N VAL A 322 4.07 -14.31 14.94
CA VAL A 322 4.67 -13.76 16.16
C VAL A 322 4.92 -12.25 15.98
N GLY A 323 4.44 -11.42 16.90
CA GLY A 323 4.68 -9.98 16.84
C GLY A 323 3.50 -9.10 17.23
N GLU A 324 3.22 -8.07 16.42
CA GLU A 324 2.11 -7.13 16.61
C GLU A 324 1.00 -7.38 15.58
N THR A 325 -0.22 -6.89 15.87
CA THR A 325 -1.30 -6.82 14.87
C THR A 325 -0.83 -5.96 13.68
N THR A 326 -1.12 -6.43 12.48
CA THR A 326 -0.66 -5.86 11.21
C THR A 326 -1.30 -4.53 10.84
N GLY A 327 -0.98 -3.99 9.67
CA GLY A 327 -1.49 -2.70 9.19
C GLY A 327 -2.76 -2.78 8.35
N GLY A 328 -3.06 -3.92 7.74
CA GLY A 328 -4.30 -4.14 6.97
C GLY A 328 -4.18 -3.93 5.45
N ASP A 329 -5.35 -3.86 4.82
CA ASP A 329 -5.59 -3.65 3.38
C ASP A 329 -4.85 -4.62 2.45
N GLY A 330 -4.89 -5.89 2.84
CA GLY A 330 -4.51 -7.01 1.99
C GLY A 330 -5.66 -7.48 1.10
N GLY A 331 -5.36 -8.34 0.11
CA GLY A 331 -6.38 -9.02 -0.72
C GLY A 331 -6.91 -8.25 -1.92
N CYS A 332 -6.76 -6.92 -2.00
CA CYS A 332 -7.08 -6.14 -3.20
C CYS A 332 -5.96 -6.26 -4.27
N ILE A 333 -6.26 -5.95 -5.55
CA ILE A 333 -5.27 -6.07 -6.63
C ILE A 333 -4.28 -4.90 -6.54
N ASP A 334 -4.77 -3.72 -6.87
CA ASP A 334 -4.03 -2.45 -6.84
C ASP A 334 -5.01 -1.30 -6.62
N PRO A 335 -4.56 -0.14 -6.13
CA PRO A 335 -5.41 1.03 -6.01
C PRO A 335 -5.84 1.61 -7.35
N VAL A 336 -6.99 2.25 -7.35
CA VAL A 336 -7.48 3.06 -8.47
C VAL A 336 -6.66 4.34 -8.56
N LEU A 337 -6.34 4.79 -9.77
CA LEU A 337 -5.76 6.11 -10.02
C LEU A 337 -6.77 6.98 -10.79
N PHE A 338 -6.79 8.29 -10.48
CA PHE A 338 -7.50 9.29 -11.25
C PHE A 338 -6.81 10.65 -11.14
N ASN A 339 -6.93 11.47 -12.17
CA ASN A 339 -6.32 12.80 -12.21
C ASN A 339 -7.33 13.91 -11.91
N LEU A 340 -6.82 15.02 -11.40
CA LEU A 340 -7.58 16.23 -11.11
C LEU A 340 -7.49 17.18 -12.31
N LYS A 341 -8.62 17.71 -12.73
CA LYS A 341 -8.76 18.50 -13.97
C LYS A 341 -7.98 19.81 -13.91
N ASN A 342 -8.01 20.50 -12.79
CA ASN A 342 -7.42 21.82 -12.68
C ASN A 342 -5.94 21.77 -12.28
N SER A 343 -5.58 20.99 -11.30
CA SER A 343 -4.21 20.87 -10.82
C SER A 343 -3.33 19.92 -11.65
N GLY A 344 -3.90 18.93 -12.32
CA GLY A 344 -3.15 17.83 -12.92
C GLY A 344 -2.59 16.83 -11.89
N LEU A 345 -2.94 16.96 -10.61
CA LEU A 345 -2.55 15.99 -9.58
C LEU A 345 -3.20 14.64 -9.81
N ILE A 346 -2.51 13.59 -9.43
CA ILE A 346 -3.04 12.22 -9.41
C ILE A 346 -3.40 11.84 -7.99
N VAL A 347 -4.61 11.33 -7.82
CA VAL A 347 -5.06 10.70 -6.58
C VAL A 347 -5.08 9.20 -6.77
N ARG A 348 -4.60 8.49 -5.76
CA ARG A 348 -4.65 7.05 -5.61
C ARG A 348 -5.70 6.71 -4.56
N MET A 349 -6.52 5.69 -4.77
CA MET A 349 -7.62 5.31 -3.87
C MET A 349 -7.74 3.78 -3.80
N ALA A 350 -8.00 3.23 -2.61
CA ALA A 350 -8.34 1.81 -2.46
C ALA A 350 -9.48 1.42 -3.41
N SER A 351 -9.31 0.31 -4.14
CA SER A 351 -10.19 -0.07 -5.25
C SER A 351 -11.44 -0.85 -4.80
N CYS A 352 -11.32 -1.63 -3.74
CA CYS A 352 -12.34 -2.57 -3.28
C CYS A 352 -12.21 -2.82 -1.78
N MET A 353 -13.24 -3.41 -1.18
CA MET A 353 -13.17 -4.01 0.15
C MET A 353 -12.89 -5.50 -0.01
N TYR A 354 -11.85 -6.00 0.63
CA TYR A 354 -11.59 -7.44 0.68
C TYR A 354 -12.27 -8.08 1.89
N LEU A 355 -12.95 -9.19 1.64
CA LEU A 355 -13.49 -10.09 2.66
C LEU A 355 -12.85 -11.46 2.49
N ASN A 356 -12.45 -12.09 3.59
CA ASN A 356 -12.04 -13.49 3.55
C ASN A 356 -13.25 -14.43 3.26
N LYS A 357 -13.00 -15.73 3.15
CA LYS A 357 -14.05 -16.73 2.88
C LYS A 357 -15.21 -16.73 3.88
N SER A 358 -14.97 -16.22 5.10
CA SER A 358 -16.00 -16.11 6.15
C SER A 358 -16.68 -14.74 6.19
N GLY A 359 -16.35 -13.82 5.31
CA GLY A 359 -16.94 -12.48 5.25
C GLY A 359 -16.26 -11.43 6.12
N VAL A 360 -15.16 -11.76 6.78
CA VAL A 360 -14.45 -10.80 7.66
C VAL A 360 -13.63 -9.83 6.82
N CYS A 361 -13.82 -8.52 7.09
CA CYS A 361 -13.09 -7.44 6.44
C CYS A 361 -11.68 -7.29 7.02
N ASP A 362 -10.65 -7.47 6.20
CA ASP A 362 -9.26 -7.35 6.62
C ASP A 362 -8.91 -5.94 7.10
N GLU A 363 -9.33 -4.89 6.38
CA GLU A 363 -9.04 -3.51 6.78
C GLU A 363 -9.64 -3.14 8.14
N GLU A 364 -10.73 -3.78 8.54
CA GLU A 364 -11.35 -3.53 9.85
C GLU A 364 -10.69 -4.31 10.98
N PHE A 365 -10.41 -5.59 10.77
CA PHE A 365 -9.93 -6.48 11.84
C PHE A 365 -8.42 -6.73 11.79
N LYS A 366 -7.79 -6.55 10.62
CA LYS A 366 -6.36 -6.77 10.39
C LYS A 366 -5.92 -8.18 10.79
N THR A 367 -4.68 -8.55 10.58
CA THR A 367 -4.20 -9.85 11.00
C THR A 367 -3.57 -9.78 12.40
N THR A 368 -4.18 -10.46 13.35
CA THR A 368 -3.65 -10.57 14.73
C THR A 368 -2.79 -11.82 14.85
N PRO A 369 -1.51 -11.71 15.33
CA PRO A 369 -0.64 -12.87 15.50
C PRO A 369 -1.14 -13.81 16.61
N GLU A 370 -0.74 -15.09 16.53
CA GLU A 370 -0.98 -16.08 17.57
C GLU A 370 -0.25 -15.70 18.86
N PHE A 371 0.99 -15.20 18.73
CA PHE A 371 1.79 -14.78 19.87
C PHE A 371 2.13 -13.29 19.77
N LYS A 372 1.42 -12.48 20.57
CA LYS A 372 1.69 -11.04 20.67
C LYS A 372 2.98 -10.80 21.45
N VAL A 373 3.85 -9.97 20.89
CA VAL A 373 5.13 -9.58 21.49
C VAL A 373 5.19 -8.06 21.61
N LYS A 374 5.53 -7.56 22.80
CA LYS A 374 5.82 -6.14 23.03
C LYS A 374 7.19 -5.79 22.46
N ASP A 375 7.36 -4.55 22.04
CA ASP A 375 8.63 -4.04 21.48
C ASP A 375 9.17 -4.91 20.35
N CYS A 376 8.32 -5.14 19.34
CA CYS A 376 8.58 -6.00 18.20
C CYS A 376 9.52 -5.33 17.18
N LYS A 377 10.58 -4.67 17.64
CA LYS A 377 11.59 -4.05 16.77
C LYS A 377 12.58 -5.09 16.26
N ARG A 378 12.88 -5.03 14.97
CA ARG A 378 13.99 -5.81 14.41
C ARG A 378 15.33 -5.21 14.87
N THR A 379 16.19 -6.03 15.45
CA THR A 379 17.52 -5.66 15.92
C THR A 379 18.61 -6.30 15.08
N ALA A 380 19.83 -5.78 15.13
CA ALA A 380 20.99 -6.36 14.45
C ALA A 380 21.47 -7.63 15.15
N ASP A 381 21.41 -7.63 16.49
CA ASP A 381 21.69 -8.81 17.32
C ASP A 381 20.37 -9.57 17.55
N PHE A 382 20.31 -10.80 17.10
CA PHE A 382 19.15 -11.66 17.29
C PHE A 382 18.83 -11.97 18.75
N LYS A 383 19.79 -11.89 19.65
CA LYS A 383 19.58 -12.06 21.10
C LYS A 383 18.73 -10.98 21.72
N GLU A 384 18.79 -9.78 21.16
CA GLU A 384 18.03 -8.63 21.60
C GLU A 384 16.63 -8.53 20.94
N ASP A 385 16.33 -9.41 19.99
CA ASP A 385 15.08 -9.41 19.24
C ASP A 385 14.00 -10.21 19.95
N ASN A 386 13.02 -9.52 20.54
CA ASN A 386 11.95 -10.15 21.31
C ASN A 386 11.11 -11.13 20.48
N CYS A 387 10.88 -10.86 19.20
CA CYS A 387 10.10 -11.74 18.33
C CYS A 387 10.89 -12.99 17.96
N ILE A 388 12.20 -12.88 17.70
CA ILE A 388 13.07 -14.03 17.46
C ILE A 388 13.19 -14.87 18.72
N ARG A 389 13.41 -14.26 19.90
CA ARG A 389 13.45 -14.99 21.18
C ARG A 389 12.15 -15.76 21.43
N LYS A 390 11.00 -15.15 21.11
CA LYS A 390 9.70 -15.85 21.24
C LYS A 390 9.59 -17.06 20.32
N ALA A 391 10.05 -16.95 19.07
CA ALA A 391 10.07 -18.08 18.15
C ALA A 391 10.99 -19.22 18.64
N LEU A 392 12.18 -18.89 19.20
CA LEU A 392 13.09 -19.88 19.78
C LEU A 392 12.48 -20.55 21.03
N GLU A 393 11.81 -19.79 21.90
CA GLU A 393 11.09 -20.32 23.05
C GLU A 393 10.04 -21.36 22.64
N LEU A 394 9.27 -21.08 21.57
CA LEU A 394 8.26 -22.00 21.03
C LEU A 394 8.86 -23.30 20.49
N GLU A 395 10.11 -23.26 20.04
CA GLU A 395 10.87 -24.45 19.60
C GLU A 395 11.62 -25.16 20.75
N ASN A 396 11.55 -24.66 21.98
CA ASN A 396 12.37 -25.11 23.11
C ASN A 396 13.87 -25.07 22.79
N ILE A 397 14.31 -24.02 22.07
CA ILE A 397 15.72 -23.80 21.73
C ILE A 397 16.24 -22.62 22.57
N ASN A 398 17.31 -22.87 23.33
CA ASN A 398 18.05 -21.81 24.01
C ASN A 398 19.04 -21.16 23.04
N TYR A 399 19.26 -19.87 23.26
CA TYR A 399 20.17 -19.09 22.41
C TYR A 399 21.62 -19.44 22.74
#